data_a0a9a790fba61677058ce5ba13d04482
#
_entry.id   a0a9a790fba61677058ce5ba13d04482
#
_cell.length_a   1.000
_cell.length_b   1.000
_cell.length_c   1.000
_cell.angle_alpha   90.00
_cell.angle_beta   90.00
_cell.angle_gamma   90.00
#
_symmetry.space_group_name_H-M   'P 1'
#
loop_
_entity.id
_entity.type
_entity.pdbx_description
1 polymer ?
#
loop_
_entity_poly.entity_id
_entity_poly.type
_entity_poly.pdbx_seq_one_letter_code
_entity_poly.pdbx_strand_id
1 'polypeptide(L)'
;MKETVIDSNDLKELSPFFKTRLGVWIGKLLIKCLKIDKVNPAHKNSCHLRGADFTSALLKDPLIDLKYRIHGAERLEHLPEGSFVTVSNHPIGSLDGIMLIDMFVARRPDFKVMVNGILSKIGAMNDNFITVHPDTKRDGKGNRNNMNGVRLCLQHIKEGHPMGFFPAGAMSFYNSQYHAVRDLPWTRSVIRLIQKANVPVYPVYFDFLNSKYFYFLGWLNWKLRTIRIVPEVFNKRGRTVDVYIGAPVSVEKIQSFTSDEALGQYLYDLTYSCKNS
;
A
#
# COMPACT_ATOMS: atom_id res chain seq x y z
N MET A 1 7.44 0.98 22.52
CA MET A 1 6.94 1.43 21.21
C MET A 1 5.77 2.37 21.45
N LYS A 2 5.49 3.33 20.52
CA LYS A 2 4.32 4.22 20.66
C LYS A 2 3.05 3.38 20.51
N GLU A 3 2.17 3.37 21.51
CA GLU A 3 0.92 2.60 21.49
C GLU A 3 -0.16 3.23 20.60
N THR A 4 0.02 4.52 20.26
CA THR A 4 -0.92 5.29 19.44
C THR A 4 -0.32 5.59 18.08
N VAL A 5 -1.10 5.45 17.00
CA VAL A 5 -0.71 5.84 15.63
C VAL A 5 -0.80 7.36 15.49
N ILE A 6 -1.91 7.95 15.93
CA ILE A 6 -2.15 9.40 15.91
C ILE A 6 -2.83 9.80 17.22
N ASP A 7 -2.34 10.86 17.86
CA ASP A 7 -2.92 11.41 19.08
C ASP A 7 -3.17 12.94 18.99
N SER A 8 -3.69 13.51 20.06
CA SER A 8 -3.97 14.95 20.13
C SER A 8 -2.72 15.82 20.04
N ASN A 9 -1.53 15.29 20.36
CA ASN A 9 -0.27 16.03 20.28
C ASN A 9 0.20 16.08 18.81
N ASP A 10 0.02 15.00 18.05
CA ASP A 10 0.29 15.01 16.60
C ASP A 10 -0.53 16.11 15.90
N LEU A 11 -1.80 16.33 16.32
CA LEU A 11 -2.63 17.43 15.78
C LEU A 11 -2.08 18.82 16.14
N LYS A 12 -1.56 18.99 17.36
CA LYS A 12 -0.96 20.26 17.81
C LYS A 12 0.32 20.60 17.05
N GLU A 13 1.04 19.57 16.59
CA GLU A 13 2.23 19.73 15.74
C GLU A 13 1.84 20.14 14.31
N LEU A 14 0.69 19.65 13.79
CA LEU A 14 0.20 19.98 12.46
C LEU A 14 -0.23 21.44 12.32
N SER A 15 -0.81 22.05 13.38
CA SER A 15 -1.23 23.44 13.34
C SER A 15 -1.31 24.05 14.73
N PRO A 16 -0.81 25.30 14.91
CA PRO A 16 -0.99 26.07 16.15
C PRO A 16 -2.45 26.25 16.58
N PHE A 17 -3.39 26.21 15.64
CA PHE A 17 -4.81 26.27 15.92
C PHE A 17 -5.25 25.20 16.91
N PHE A 18 -4.75 23.96 16.83
CA PHE A 18 -5.11 22.88 17.73
C PHE A 18 -4.51 23.00 19.15
N LYS A 19 -3.75 24.08 19.42
CA LYS A 19 -3.31 24.43 20.77
C LYS A 19 -4.34 25.29 21.53
N THR A 20 -5.29 25.92 20.81
CA THR A 20 -6.37 26.72 21.43
C THR A 20 -7.46 25.83 22.02
N ARG A 21 -8.27 26.36 22.97
CA ARG A 21 -9.40 25.61 23.57
C ARG A 21 -10.40 25.12 22.54
N LEU A 22 -10.76 25.97 21.57
CA LEU A 22 -11.64 25.61 20.46
C LEU A 22 -10.99 24.59 19.53
N GLY A 23 -9.71 24.77 19.20
CA GLY A 23 -8.95 23.83 18.38
C GLY A 23 -8.82 22.44 19.00
N VAL A 24 -8.63 22.34 20.32
CA VAL A 24 -8.62 21.06 21.05
C VAL A 24 -9.99 20.37 20.94
N TRP A 25 -11.08 21.12 21.11
CA TRP A 25 -12.44 20.56 20.98
C TRP A 25 -12.70 20.06 19.54
N ILE A 26 -12.39 20.87 18.54
CA ILE A 26 -12.49 20.49 17.10
C ILE A 26 -11.59 19.29 16.81
N GLY A 27 -10.37 19.26 17.34
CA GLY A 27 -9.44 18.14 17.20
C GLY A 27 -10.01 16.83 17.72
N LYS A 28 -10.63 16.84 18.91
CA LYS A 28 -11.30 15.65 19.46
C LYS A 28 -12.48 15.21 18.58
N LEU A 29 -13.26 16.15 18.06
CA LEU A 29 -14.35 15.84 17.13
C LEU A 29 -13.83 15.22 15.84
N LEU A 30 -12.75 15.76 15.27
CA LEU A 30 -12.10 15.22 14.08
C LEU A 30 -11.57 13.80 14.31
N ILE A 31 -10.88 13.56 15.43
CA ILE A 31 -10.39 12.22 15.81
C ILE A 31 -11.55 11.21 15.81
N LYS A 32 -12.70 11.58 16.39
CA LYS A 32 -13.89 10.72 16.42
C LYS A 32 -14.54 10.56 15.04
N CYS A 33 -14.74 11.63 14.29
CA CYS A 33 -15.33 11.59 12.95
C CYS A 33 -14.47 10.79 11.97
N LEU A 34 -13.15 10.85 12.11
CA LEU A 34 -12.20 10.11 11.31
C LEU A 34 -11.92 8.69 11.84
N LYS A 35 -12.63 8.26 12.89
CA LYS A 35 -12.46 6.95 13.54
C LYS A 35 -11.00 6.64 13.95
N ILE A 36 -10.20 7.66 14.19
CA ILE A 36 -8.81 7.51 14.68
C ILE A 36 -8.82 6.93 16.09
N ASP A 37 -9.85 7.25 16.87
CA ASP A 37 -10.14 6.65 18.18
C ASP A 37 -10.26 5.11 18.15
N LYS A 38 -10.59 4.53 17.00
CA LYS A 38 -10.65 3.07 16.79
C LYS A 38 -9.34 2.47 16.29
N VAL A 39 -8.53 3.25 15.55
CA VAL A 39 -7.22 2.79 15.07
C VAL A 39 -6.26 2.55 16.22
N ASN A 40 -6.22 3.47 17.18
CA ASN A 40 -5.29 3.39 18.30
C ASN A 40 -5.50 2.12 19.16
N PRO A 41 -6.73 1.73 19.58
CA PRO A 41 -6.96 0.46 20.26
C PRO A 41 -6.54 -0.76 19.44
N ALA A 42 -6.92 -0.84 18.16
CA ALA A 42 -6.52 -1.95 17.30
C ALA A 42 -4.99 -2.06 17.14
N HIS A 43 -4.29 -0.92 16.99
CA HIS A 43 -2.85 -0.88 16.96
C HIS A 43 -2.23 -1.29 18.32
N LYS A 44 -2.76 -0.79 19.43
CA LYS A 44 -2.27 -1.09 20.79
C LYS A 44 -2.29 -2.58 21.08
N ASN A 45 -3.36 -3.28 20.67
CA ASN A 45 -3.52 -4.72 20.87
C ASN A 45 -2.42 -5.54 20.21
N SER A 46 -1.82 -5.05 19.11
CA SER A 46 -0.84 -5.79 18.29
C SER A 46 0.54 -5.11 18.20
N CYS A 47 0.72 -3.89 18.69
CA CYS A 47 1.96 -3.10 18.47
C CYS A 47 3.24 -3.72 19.07
N HIS A 48 3.14 -4.72 19.95
CA HIS A 48 4.26 -5.50 20.46
C HIS A 48 4.77 -6.56 19.47
N LEU A 49 3.98 -6.89 18.46
CA LEU A 49 4.32 -7.83 17.39
C LEU A 49 5.06 -7.12 16.24
N ARG A 50 5.60 -7.90 15.31
CA ARG A 50 6.34 -7.44 14.13
C ARG A 50 5.96 -8.22 12.89
N GLY A 51 6.19 -7.61 11.72
CA GLY A 51 6.03 -8.26 10.42
C GLY A 51 4.68 -8.93 10.23
N ALA A 52 4.69 -10.19 9.79
CA ALA A 52 3.48 -10.96 9.54
C ALA A 52 2.63 -11.21 10.82
N ASP A 53 3.25 -11.35 11.98
CA ASP A 53 2.52 -11.54 13.24
C ASP A 53 1.71 -10.29 13.59
N PHE A 54 2.30 -9.10 13.39
CA PHE A 54 1.58 -7.84 13.58
C PHE A 54 0.43 -7.69 12.59
N THR A 55 0.67 -7.91 11.29
CA THR A 55 -0.35 -7.74 10.25
C THR A 55 -1.50 -8.73 10.43
N SER A 56 -1.18 -9.98 10.73
CA SER A 56 -2.19 -11.02 11.00
C SER A 56 -3.02 -10.69 12.24
N ALA A 57 -2.39 -10.26 13.33
CA ALA A 57 -3.11 -9.84 14.54
C ALA A 57 -3.99 -8.63 14.29
N LEU A 58 -3.48 -7.64 13.52
CA LEU A 58 -4.24 -6.42 13.18
C LEU A 58 -5.46 -6.73 12.31
N LEU A 59 -5.31 -7.60 11.29
CA LEU A 59 -6.43 -8.01 10.43
C LEU A 59 -7.51 -8.78 11.19
N LYS A 60 -7.10 -9.60 12.18
CA LYS A 60 -8.00 -10.37 13.06
C LYS A 60 -8.57 -9.56 14.22
N ASP A 61 -8.07 -8.34 14.48
CA ASP A 61 -8.59 -7.51 15.57
C ASP A 61 -10.11 -7.28 15.42
N PRO A 62 -10.92 -7.43 16.49
CA PRO A 62 -12.38 -7.33 16.41
C PRO A 62 -12.90 -6.00 15.87
N LEU A 63 -12.10 -4.93 15.89
CA LEU A 63 -12.45 -3.64 15.30
C LEU A 63 -12.26 -3.62 13.78
N ILE A 64 -11.34 -4.42 13.25
CA ILE A 64 -11.01 -4.51 11.81
C ILE A 64 -11.71 -5.72 11.19
N ASP A 65 -11.50 -6.91 11.75
CA ASP A 65 -12.13 -8.19 11.34
C ASP A 65 -12.21 -8.34 9.81
N LEU A 66 -11.05 -8.21 9.16
CA LEU A 66 -10.93 -8.33 7.72
C LEU A 66 -10.24 -9.65 7.37
N LYS A 67 -10.90 -10.44 6.55
CA LYS A 67 -10.37 -11.69 6.00
C LYS A 67 -9.95 -11.49 4.56
N TYR A 68 -9.06 -12.34 4.07
CA TYR A 68 -8.77 -12.42 2.65
C TYR A 68 -8.65 -13.88 2.19
N ARG A 69 -8.96 -14.13 0.93
CA ARG A 69 -8.85 -15.42 0.27
C ARG A 69 -7.84 -15.29 -0.85
N ILE A 70 -6.84 -16.17 -0.87
CA ILE A 70 -5.79 -16.15 -1.88
C ILE A 70 -6.15 -17.15 -2.98
N HIS A 71 -6.21 -16.66 -4.21
CA HIS A 71 -6.27 -17.45 -5.43
C HIS A 71 -4.86 -17.50 -6.03
N GLY A 72 -4.36 -18.69 -6.37
CA GLY A 72 -2.96 -18.90 -6.74
C GLY A 72 -2.03 -19.03 -5.52
N ALA A 73 -2.56 -19.54 -4.38
CA ALA A 73 -1.80 -19.70 -3.14
C ALA A 73 -0.57 -20.61 -3.28
N GLU A 74 -0.62 -21.58 -4.19
CA GLU A 74 0.49 -22.48 -4.53
C GLU A 74 1.76 -21.70 -4.96
N ARG A 75 1.59 -20.51 -5.54
CA ARG A 75 2.70 -19.65 -5.95
C ARG A 75 3.47 -19.06 -4.77
N LEU A 76 2.82 -18.91 -3.60
CA LEU A 76 3.50 -18.50 -2.38
C LEU A 76 4.37 -19.60 -1.79
N GLU A 77 4.08 -20.86 -2.07
CA GLU A 77 4.85 -22.00 -1.59
C GLU A 77 6.12 -22.23 -2.44
N HIS A 78 6.13 -21.67 -3.65
CA HIS A 78 7.22 -21.82 -4.62
C HIS A 78 7.91 -20.48 -4.95
N LEU A 79 7.96 -19.56 -3.96
CA LEU A 79 8.69 -18.31 -4.12
C LEU A 79 10.20 -18.57 -4.25
N PRO A 80 10.91 -17.81 -5.08
CA PRO A 80 12.36 -17.91 -5.19
C PRO A 80 13.05 -17.66 -3.84
N GLU A 81 14.17 -18.35 -3.59
CA GLU A 81 15.06 -18.01 -2.47
C GLU A 81 15.72 -16.65 -2.67
N GLY A 82 16.02 -16.29 -3.92
CA GLY A 82 16.53 -14.98 -4.29
C GLY A 82 15.47 -13.89 -4.33
N SER A 83 15.85 -12.76 -4.88
CA SER A 83 14.96 -11.60 -5.03
C SER A 83 13.88 -11.81 -6.10
N PHE A 84 12.74 -11.25 -5.85
CA PHE A 84 11.65 -11.06 -6.81
C PHE A 84 10.91 -9.76 -6.49
N VAL A 85 10.05 -9.33 -7.39
CA VAL A 85 9.22 -8.15 -7.21
C VAL A 85 7.74 -8.53 -7.28
N THR A 86 6.91 -7.95 -6.43
CA THR A 86 5.45 -7.96 -6.63
C THR A 86 4.98 -6.61 -7.15
N VAL A 87 4.01 -6.63 -8.06
CA VAL A 87 3.30 -5.44 -8.56
C VAL A 87 1.82 -5.60 -8.31
N SER A 88 1.20 -4.59 -7.72
CA SER A 88 -0.19 -4.70 -7.26
C SER A 88 -1.01 -3.47 -7.64
N ASN A 89 -2.31 -3.69 -7.91
CA ASN A 89 -3.29 -2.61 -7.89
C ASN A 89 -3.51 -2.10 -6.45
N HIS A 90 -4.10 -0.92 -6.29
CA HIS A 90 -4.20 -0.25 -4.99
C HIS A 90 -5.64 0.23 -4.67
N PRO A 91 -6.65 -0.66 -4.64
CA PRO A 91 -8.05 -0.26 -4.54
C PRO A 91 -8.49 0.20 -3.15
N ILE A 92 -7.90 -0.35 -2.07
CA ILE A 92 -8.40 -0.16 -0.70
C ILE A 92 -7.54 0.86 0.07
N GLY A 93 -6.27 0.97 -0.26
CA GLY A 93 -5.32 1.83 0.43
C GLY A 93 -4.45 1.06 1.42
N SER A 94 -4.38 1.50 2.68
CA SER A 94 -3.47 0.90 3.67
C SER A 94 -3.64 -0.61 3.86
N LEU A 95 -4.85 -1.13 3.70
CA LEU A 95 -5.14 -2.56 3.88
C LEU A 95 -4.51 -3.43 2.78
N ASP A 96 -4.35 -2.91 1.55
CA ASP A 96 -3.67 -3.66 0.48
C ASP A 96 -2.22 -3.96 0.87
N GLY A 97 -1.51 -2.93 1.38
CA GLY A 97 -0.15 -3.09 1.86
C GLY A 97 -0.03 -4.01 3.08
N ILE A 98 -1.00 -3.94 4.00
CA ILE A 98 -1.05 -4.81 5.19
C ILE A 98 -1.24 -6.26 4.77
N MET A 99 -2.20 -6.55 3.88
CA MET A 99 -2.43 -7.90 3.36
C MET A 99 -1.24 -8.42 2.55
N LEU A 100 -0.60 -7.55 1.74
CA LEU A 100 0.58 -7.92 0.97
C LEU A 100 1.72 -8.35 1.90
N ILE A 101 1.97 -7.61 2.97
CA ILE A 101 2.98 -7.95 3.98
C ILE A 101 2.59 -9.24 4.70
N ASP A 102 1.33 -9.39 5.12
CA ASP A 102 0.86 -10.61 5.81
C ASP A 102 1.11 -11.86 4.98
N MET A 103 0.83 -11.83 3.67
CA MET A 103 1.01 -12.96 2.77
C MET A 103 2.48 -13.29 2.52
N PHE A 104 3.28 -12.26 2.20
CA PHE A 104 4.65 -12.49 1.72
C PHE A 104 5.68 -12.59 2.84
N VAL A 105 5.56 -11.80 3.92
CA VAL A 105 6.49 -11.83 5.05
C VAL A 105 6.39 -13.15 5.82
N ALA A 106 5.22 -13.79 5.83
CA ALA A 106 5.06 -15.12 6.42
C ALA A 106 5.94 -16.20 5.74
N ARG A 107 6.38 -16.01 4.49
CA ARG A 107 7.24 -16.92 3.71
C ARG A 107 8.65 -16.36 3.51
N ARG A 108 8.75 -15.06 3.35
CA ARG A 108 9.97 -14.30 3.11
C ARG A 108 10.01 -13.14 4.12
N PRO A 109 10.55 -13.38 5.33
CA PRO A 109 10.62 -12.36 6.40
C PRO A 109 11.34 -11.07 5.98
N ASP A 110 12.20 -11.19 4.98
CA ASP A 110 12.96 -10.10 4.36
C ASP A 110 12.15 -9.29 3.31
N PHE A 111 10.90 -9.68 3.02
CA PHE A 111 10.04 -8.94 2.09
C PHE A 111 9.73 -7.54 2.60
N LYS A 112 9.93 -6.54 1.75
CA LYS A 112 9.59 -5.14 2.04
C LYS A 112 8.66 -4.56 0.98
N VAL A 113 7.93 -3.53 1.36
CA VAL A 113 7.03 -2.78 0.47
C VAL A 113 7.49 -1.33 0.39
N MET A 114 7.52 -0.78 -0.82
CA MET A 114 7.73 0.65 -1.03
C MET A 114 6.47 1.42 -0.64
N VAL A 115 6.58 2.30 0.35
CA VAL A 115 5.45 3.04 0.91
C VAL A 115 5.71 4.54 1.01
N ASN A 116 4.61 5.31 1.10
CA ASN A 116 4.71 6.74 1.43
C ASN A 116 5.18 6.92 2.89
N GLY A 117 6.03 7.91 3.13
CA GLY A 117 6.61 8.22 4.45
C GLY A 117 5.61 8.41 5.59
N ILE A 118 4.33 8.67 5.32
CA ILE A 118 3.29 8.72 6.35
C ILE A 118 3.12 7.37 7.05
N LEU A 119 3.29 6.25 6.34
CA LEU A 119 3.13 4.91 6.89
C LEU A 119 4.28 4.49 7.82
N SER A 120 5.42 5.19 7.78
CA SER A 120 6.53 4.97 8.73
C SER A 120 6.15 5.26 10.19
N LYS A 121 5.02 5.95 10.43
CA LYS A 121 4.47 6.14 11.78
C LYS A 121 3.96 4.84 12.42
N ILE A 122 3.70 3.79 11.62
CA ILE A 122 3.32 2.46 12.13
C ILE A 122 4.60 1.70 12.45
N GLY A 123 5.18 1.96 13.63
CA GLY A 123 6.48 1.42 14.02
C GLY A 123 6.60 -0.10 13.98
N ALA A 124 5.49 -0.84 14.16
CA ALA A 124 5.44 -2.30 14.10
C ALA A 124 5.73 -2.89 12.71
N MET A 125 5.62 -2.08 11.64
CA MET A 125 5.86 -2.50 10.25
C MET A 125 7.12 -1.86 9.64
N ASN A 126 7.89 -1.09 10.41
CA ASN A 126 9.05 -0.35 9.86
C ASN A 126 10.09 -1.27 9.21
N ASP A 127 10.26 -2.49 9.73
CA ASP A 127 11.21 -3.48 9.18
C ASP A 127 10.78 -3.96 7.78
N ASN A 128 9.50 -3.85 7.44
CA ASN A 128 8.92 -4.28 6.18
C ASN A 128 8.63 -3.11 5.21
N PHE A 129 9.12 -1.89 5.52
CA PHE A 129 8.93 -0.72 4.69
C PHE A 129 10.24 -0.16 4.16
N ILE A 130 10.22 0.28 2.90
CA ILE A 130 11.16 1.27 2.39
C ILE A 130 10.34 2.52 2.05
N THR A 131 10.58 3.60 2.79
CA THR A 131 9.79 4.82 2.66
C THR A 131 10.30 5.70 1.54
N VAL A 132 9.37 6.21 0.74
CA VAL A 132 9.62 7.25 -0.26
C VAL A 132 8.74 8.46 0.04
N HIS A 133 9.24 9.65 -0.29
CA HIS A 133 8.44 10.85 -0.20
C HIS A 133 7.95 11.21 -1.61
N PRO A 134 6.63 11.19 -1.88
CA PRO A 134 6.13 11.56 -3.19
C PRO A 134 6.53 13.02 -3.49
N ASP A 135 6.98 13.26 -4.72
CA ASP A 135 7.23 14.61 -5.19
C ASP A 135 5.92 15.38 -5.21
N THR A 136 5.78 16.31 -4.26
CA THR A 136 4.62 17.21 -4.19
C THR A 136 4.64 18.27 -5.28
N LYS A 137 5.76 18.43 -5.98
CA LYS A 137 5.95 19.35 -7.11
C LYS A 137 6.15 18.58 -8.40
N ARG A 138 5.26 18.80 -9.35
CA ARG A 138 5.31 18.26 -10.73
C ARG A 138 6.40 18.93 -11.61
N ASP A 139 7.36 19.62 -11.04
CA ASP A 139 8.37 20.43 -11.75
C ASP A 139 9.60 19.63 -12.23
N GLY A 140 9.54 18.29 -12.22
CA GLY A 140 10.56 17.43 -12.83
C GLY A 140 11.93 17.42 -12.13
N LYS A 141 12.12 18.19 -11.07
CA LYS A 141 13.32 18.14 -10.22
C LYS A 141 13.07 17.15 -9.10
N GLY A 142 13.43 15.87 -9.35
CA GLY A 142 13.31 14.81 -8.37
C GLY A 142 13.89 15.21 -7.02
N ASN A 143 13.10 15.11 -5.96
CA ASN A 143 13.56 15.37 -4.61
C ASN A 143 14.67 14.35 -4.25
N ARG A 144 15.81 14.81 -3.70
CA ARG A 144 16.91 13.93 -3.24
C ARG A 144 16.43 12.78 -2.35
N ASN A 145 15.40 13.01 -1.53
CA ASN A 145 14.81 11.99 -0.67
C ASN A 145 14.10 10.89 -1.46
N ASN A 146 13.51 11.23 -2.61
CA ASN A 146 12.86 10.26 -3.48
C ASN A 146 13.88 9.36 -4.19
N MET A 147 14.99 9.96 -4.67
CA MET A 147 16.11 9.22 -5.26
C MET A 147 16.74 8.25 -4.25
N ASN A 148 16.81 8.63 -2.98
CA ASN A 148 17.36 7.79 -1.93
C ASN A 148 16.46 6.56 -1.67
N GLY A 149 15.14 6.74 -1.61
CA GLY A 149 14.20 5.63 -1.46
C GLY A 149 14.26 4.64 -2.63
N VAL A 150 14.30 5.12 -3.87
CA VAL A 150 14.47 4.28 -5.07
C VAL A 150 15.80 3.51 -5.03
N ARG A 151 16.89 4.17 -4.61
CA ARG A 151 18.19 3.52 -4.46
C ARG A 151 18.17 2.42 -3.41
N LEU A 152 17.52 2.65 -2.26
CA LEU A 152 17.36 1.65 -1.20
C LEU A 152 16.54 0.44 -1.67
N CYS A 153 15.48 0.65 -2.46
CA CYS A 153 14.73 -0.45 -3.06
C CYS A 153 15.61 -1.30 -3.99
N LEU A 154 16.37 -0.67 -4.88
CA LEU A 154 17.29 -1.38 -5.79
C LEU A 154 18.40 -2.11 -5.03
N GLN A 155 18.93 -1.51 -3.96
CA GLN A 155 19.94 -2.13 -3.12
C GLN A 155 19.38 -3.38 -2.44
N HIS A 156 18.21 -3.28 -1.82
CA HIS A 156 17.51 -4.40 -1.17
C HIS A 156 17.30 -5.57 -2.13
N ILE A 157 16.84 -5.30 -3.36
CA ILE A 157 16.67 -6.33 -4.39
C ILE A 157 18.01 -6.94 -4.81
N LYS A 158 19.06 -6.14 -4.98
CA LYS A 158 20.41 -6.63 -5.34
C LYS A 158 21.05 -7.51 -4.27
N GLU A 159 20.68 -7.28 -3.01
CA GLU A 159 21.11 -8.09 -1.87
C GLU A 159 20.36 -9.43 -1.77
N GLY A 160 19.48 -9.75 -2.71
CA GLY A 160 18.74 -11.00 -2.78
C GLY A 160 17.36 -10.96 -2.13
N HIS A 161 16.89 -9.78 -1.69
CA HIS A 161 15.65 -9.64 -0.95
C HIS A 161 14.46 -9.22 -1.84
N PRO A 162 13.26 -9.76 -1.60
CA PRO A 162 12.08 -9.44 -2.39
C PRO A 162 11.44 -8.09 -2.00
N MET A 163 10.76 -7.48 -2.99
CA MET A 163 10.19 -6.15 -2.86
C MET A 163 8.79 -6.03 -3.47
N GLY A 164 7.87 -5.37 -2.76
CA GLY A 164 6.51 -5.08 -3.25
C GLY A 164 6.33 -3.63 -3.68
N PHE A 165 5.61 -3.44 -4.79
CA PHE A 165 5.27 -2.13 -5.33
C PHE A 165 3.78 -1.98 -5.61
N PHE A 166 3.27 -0.78 -5.36
CA PHE A 166 2.02 -0.26 -5.87
C PHE A 166 2.35 0.81 -6.92
N PRO A 167 2.54 0.43 -8.21
CA PRO A 167 3.20 1.30 -9.18
C PRO A 167 2.39 2.54 -9.56
N ALA A 168 1.09 2.56 -9.29
CA ALA A 168 0.25 3.74 -9.46
C ALA A 168 0.65 4.91 -8.55
N GLY A 169 1.29 4.63 -7.41
CA GLY A 169 1.68 5.64 -6.41
C GLY A 169 0.50 6.32 -5.69
N ALA A 170 -0.72 5.90 -5.99
CA ALA A 170 -1.96 6.39 -5.40
C ALA A 170 -3.03 5.29 -5.44
N MET A 171 -4.02 5.40 -4.54
CA MET A 171 -5.17 4.50 -4.56
C MET A 171 -5.97 4.63 -5.85
N SER A 172 -6.55 3.49 -6.30
CA SER A 172 -7.45 3.43 -7.45
C SER A 172 -8.59 4.46 -7.34
N PHE A 173 -9.08 4.90 -8.47
CA PHE A 173 -10.15 5.90 -8.58
C PHE A 173 -11.18 5.45 -9.62
N TYR A 174 -12.36 6.08 -9.62
CA TYR A 174 -13.34 5.82 -10.67
C TYR A 174 -12.85 6.42 -11.99
N ASN A 175 -12.63 5.56 -12.97
CA ASN A 175 -12.21 5.94 -14.31
C ASN A 175 -13.42 5.88 -15.25
N SER A 176 -13.82 7.04 -15.81
CA SER A 176 -14.98 7.14 -16.69
C SER A 176 -14.80 6.41 -18.03
N GLN A 177 -13.56 6.29 -18.52
CA GLN A 177 -13.26 5.58 -19.76
C GLN A 177 -13.54 4.07 -19.67
N TYR A 178 -13.24 3.49 -18.49
CA TYR A 178 -13.46 2.06 -18.24
C TYR A 178 -14.78 1.78 -17.51
N HIS A 179 -15.53 2.82 -17.13
CA HIS A 179 -16.71 2.71 -16.25
C HIS A 179 -16.45 1.86 -15.00
N ALA A 180 -15.23 1.88 -14.49
CA ALA A 180 -14.75 1.04 -13.40
C ALA A 180 -13.76 1.77 -12.50
N VAL A 181 -13.59 1.24 -11.27
CA VAL A 181 -12.51 1.69 -10.40
C VAL A 181 -11.23 0.99 -10.82
N ARG A 182 -10.24 1.78 -11.18
CA ARG A 182 -8.91 1.31 -11.60
C ARG A 182 -7.82 2.26 -11.11
N ASP A 183 -6.61 1.76 -11.11
CA ASP A 183 -5.42 2.57 -10.84
C ASP A 183 -5.23 3.66 -11.90
N LEU A 184 -4.55 4.72 -11.52
CA LEU A 184 -3.90 5.62 -12.46
C LEU A 184 -2.87 4.85 -13.30
N PRO A 185 -2.50 5.35 -14.49
CA PRO A 185 -1.38 4.79 -15.24
C PRO A 185 -0.16 4.64 -14.32
N TRP A 186 0.47 3.49 -14.36
CA TRP A 186 1.59 3.19 -13.49
C TRP A 186 2.78 4.10 -13.75
N THR A 187 3.44 4.52 -12.68
CA THR A 187 4.47 5.55 -12.76
C THR A 187 5.74 5.03 -13.44
N ARG A 188 6.22 5.77 -14.41
CA ARG A 188 7.41 5.44 -15.21
C ARG A 188 8.65 5.16 -14.35
N SER A 189 8.83 5.89 -13.24
CA SER A 189 9.96 5.70 -12.34
C SER A 189 9.97 4.34 -11.66
N VAL A 190 8.80 3.83 -11.28
CA VAL A 190 8.66 2.49 -10.67
C VAL A 190 8.84 1.41 -11.73
N ILE A 191 8.30 1.59 -12.93
CA ILE A 191 8.49 0.62 -14.04
C ILE A 191 9.97 0.50 -14.41
N ARG A 192 10.71 1.62 -14.51
CA ARG A 192 12.17 1.60 -14.72
C ARG A 192 12.93 0.92 -13.60
N LEU A 193 12.49 1.10 -12.36
CA LEU A 193 13.09 0.42 -11.22
C LEU A 193 12.90 -1.10 -11.36
N ILE A 194 11.69 -1.55 -11.70
CA ILE A 194 11.36 -2.97 -11.90
C ILE A 194 12.21 -3.57 -13.02
N GLN A 195 12.31 -2.89 -14.16
CA GLN A 195 13.15 -3.35 -15.27
C GLN A 195 14.64 -3.44 -14.89
N LYS A 196 15.14 -2.42 -14.17
CA LYS A 196 16.54 -2.41 -13.68
C LYS A 196 16.81 -3.44 -12.58
N ALA A 197 15.79 -3.84 -11.84
CA ALA A 197 15.91 -4.88 -10.81
C ALA A 197 16.32 -6.22 -11.40
N ASN A 198 15.90 -6.52 -12.64
CA ASN A 198 16.27 -7.72 -13.39
C ASN A 198 15.96 -9.01 -12.63
N VAL A 199 14.76 -9.10 -12.08
CA VAL A 199 14.25 -10.23 -11.29
C VAL A 199 12.84 -10.59 -11.70
N PRO A 200 12.33 -11.81 -11.39
CA PRO A 200 10.95 -12.18 -11.69
C PRO A 200 9.93 -11.24 -11.05
N VAL A 201 8.80 -11.01 -11.74
CA VAL A 201 7.72 -10.12 -11.27
C VAL A 201 6.43 -10.91 -11.07
N TYR A 202 5.88 -10.88 -9.86
CA TYR A 202 4.62 -11.50 -9.50
C TYR A 202 3.50 -10.44 -9.51
N PRO A 203 2.53 -10.52 -10.42
CA PRO A 203 1.35 -9.65 -10.37
C PRO A 203 0.41 -10.10 -9.26
N VAL A 204 -0.09 -9.15 -8.48
CA VAL A 204 -1.03 -9.39 -7.38
C VAL A 204 -2.24 -8.47 -7.56
N TYR A 205 -3.43 -9.03 -7.66
CA TYR A 205 -4.65 -8.26 -7.83
C TYR A 205 -5.56 -8.38 -6.60
N PHE A 206 -5.88 -7.24 -6.01
CA PHE A 206 -6.85 -7.12 -4.92
C PHE A 206 -8.23 -6.83 -5.51
N ASP A 207 -9.15 -7.79 -5.39
CA ASP A 207 -10.51 -7.66 -5.89
C ASP A 207 -11.45 -7.16 -4.79
N PHE A 208 -11.34 -5.90 -4.49
CA PHE A 208 -12.21 -5.24 -3.53
C PHE A 208 -12.30 -3.74 -3.85
N LEU A 209 -13.32 -3.08 -3.30
CA LEU A 209 -13.54 -1.64 -3.51
C LEU A 209 -13.83 -0.93 -2.20
N ASN A 210 -13.50 0.34 -2.15
CA ASN A 210 -13.99 1.26 -1.14
C ASN A 210 -15.47 1.60 -1.39
N SER A 211 -16.10 2.31 -0.47
CA SER A 211 -17.50 2.69 -0.62
C SER A 211 -17.72 3.63 -1.81
N LYS A 212 -18.92 3.65 -2.38
CA LYS A 212 -19.31 4.62 -3.43
C LYS A 212 -19.11 6.06 -2.97
N TYR A 213 -19.34 6.31 -1.67
CA TYR A 213 -19.12 7.62 -1.06
C TYR A 213 -17.64 8.04 -1.07
N PHE A 214 -16.72 7.11 -0.86
CA PHE A 214 -15.29 7.36 -0.95
C PHE A 214 -14.89 7.85 -2.35
N TYR A 215 -15.39 7.20 -3.40
CA TYR A 215 -15.12 7.61 -4.79
C TYR A 215 -15.80 8.92 -5.16
N PHE A 216 -17.02 9.15 -4.69
CA PHE A 216 -17.74 10.41 -4.86
C PHE A 216 -16.95 11.59 -4.23
N LEU A 217 -16.45 11.44 -3.01
CA LEU A 217 -15.59 12.45 -2.39
C LEU A 217 -14.30 12.68 -3.20
N GLY A 218 -13.73 11.63 -3.77
CA GLY A 218 -12.55 11.73 -4.64
C GLY A 218 -12.82 12.48 -5.95
N TRP A 219 -14.03 12.37 -6.48
CA TRP A 219 -14.48 13.14 -7.63
C TRP A 219 -14.63 14.63 -7.30
N LEU A 220 -15.15 14.96 -6.13
CA LEU A 220 -15.25 16.35 -5.66
C LEU A 220 -13.87 16.94 -5.37
N ASN A 221 -13.06 16.25 -4.55
CA ASN A 221 -11.72 16.69 -4.19
C ASN A 221 -10.92 15.50 -3.61
N TRP A 222 -9.73 15.27 -4.15
CA TRP A 222 -8.85 14.18 -3.71
C TRP A 222 -8.48 14.24 -2.21
N LYS A 223 -8.39 15.47 -1.62
CA LYS A 223 -8.10 15.65 -0.18
C LYS A 223 -9.23 15.13 0.70
N LEU A 224 -10.50 15.31 0.29
CA LEU A 224 -11.65 14.78 1.01
C LEU A 224 -11.63 13.25 1.03
N ARG A 225 -11.26 12.63 -0.09
CA ARG A 225 -11.07 11.18 -0.17
C ARG A 225 -9.99 10.70 0.81
N THR A 226 -8.86 11.41 0.91
CA THR A 226 -7.75 11.05 1.79
C THR A 226 -8.18 11.04 3.27
N ILE A 227 -8.98 12.01 3.69
CA ILE A 227 -9.54 12.06 5.06
C ILE A 227 -10.42 10.82 5.34
N ARG A 228 -11.04 10.25 4.31
CA ARG A 228 -11.95 9.11 4.43
C ARG A 228 -11.25 7.76 4.50
N ILE A 229 -9.93 7.65 4.26
CA ILE A 229 -9.20 6.38 4.22
C ILE A 229 -9.39 5.57 5.51
N VAL A 230 -9.21 6.20 6.66
CA VAL A 230 -9.32 5.53 7.97
C VAL A 230 -10.74 4.99 8.23
N PRO A 231 -11.82 5.80 8.05
CA PRO A 231 -13.19 5.26 8.11
C PRO A 231 -13.46 4.09 7.18
N GLU A 232 -12.83 4.05 5.98
CA GLU A 232 -13.00 2.95 5.03
C GLU A 232 -12.42 1.62 5.55
N VAL A 233 -11.36 1.64 6.37
CA VAL A 233 -10.85 0.43 7.05
C VAL A 233 -11.99 -0.25 7.84
N PHE A 234 -12.69 0.52 8.67
CA PHE A 234 -13.77 0.01 9.53
C PHE A 234 -15.06 -0.34 8.78
N ASN A 235 -15.26 0.21 7.58
CA ASN A 235 -16.40 -0.16 6.73
C ASN A 235 -16.27 -1.57 6.13
N LYS A 236 -15.10 -2.18 6.21
CA LYS A 236 -14.81 -3.51 5.67
C LYS A 236 -14.89 -4.62 6.72
N ARG A 237 -15.23 -4.27 7.96
CA ARG A 237 -15.36 -5.23 9.05
C ARG A 237 -16.29 -6.39 8.66
N GLY A 238 -15.86 -7.62 8.94
CA GLY A 238 -16.60 -8.84 8.60
C GLY A 238 -16.58 -9.19 7.12
N ARG A 239 -15.81 -8.49 6.29
CA ARG A 239 -15.70 -8.77 4.85
C ARG A 239 -14.51 -9.67 4.54
N THR A 240 -14.59 -10.30 3.37
CA THR A 240 -13.48 -11.07 2.78
C THR A 240 -13.05 -10.39 1.48
N VAL A 241 -11.76 -10.19 1.32
CA VAL A 241 -11.12 -9.68 0.10
C VAL A 241 -10.61 -10.87 -0.70
N ASP A 242 -10.96 -10.97 -1.98
CA ASP A 242 -10.32 -11.93 -2.86
C ASP A 242 -9.03 -11.33 -3.41
N VAL A 243 -7.92 -12.08 -3.26
CA VAL A 243 -6.57 -11.67 -3.71
C VAL A 243 -6.08 -12.71 -4.70
N TYR A 244 -5.71 -12.27 -5.89
CA TYR A 244 -5.25 -13.15 -6.96
C TYR A 244 -3.76 -12.94 -7.17
N ILE A 245 -2.96 -14.00 -7.04
CA ILE A 245 -1.54 -14.00 -7.35
C ILE A 245 -1.38 -14.63 -8.73
N GLY A 246 -0.95 -13.85 -9.70
CA GLY A 246 -0.72 -14.33 -11.07
C GLY A 246 0.58 -15.11 -11.22
N ALA A 247 0.74 -15.76 -12.38
CA ALA A 247 1.99 -16.42 -12.74
C ALA A 247 3.13 -15.39 -12.81
N PRO A 248 4.35 -15.75 -12.36
CA PRO A 248 5.48 -14.84 -12.43
C PRO A 248 5.87 -14.55 -13.88
N VAL A 249 6.17 -13.28 -14.13
CA VAL A 249 6.76 -12.83 -15.41
C VAL A 249 8.27 -13.03 -15.32
N SER A 250 8.82 -13.74 -16.30
CA SER A 250 10.27 -14.03 -16.33
C SER A 250 11.09 -12.78 -16.63
N VAL A 251 12.35 -12.81 -16.25
CA VAL A 251 13.32 -11.74 -16.50
C VAL A 251 13.46 -11.46 -17.99
N GLU A 252 13.53 -12.52 -18.82
CA GLU A 252 13.65 -12.41 -20.28
C GLU A 252 12.47 -11.65 -20.87
N LYS A 253 11.26 -11.94 -20.38
CA LYS A 253 10.05 -11.25 -20.83
C LYS A 253 10.08 -9.77 -20.46
N ILE A 254 10.50 -9.44 -19.22
CA ILE A 254 10.62 -8.04 -18.77
C ILE A 254 11.64 -7.28 -19.60
N GLN A 255 12.80 -7.89 -19.88
CA GLN A 255 13.89 -7.29 -20.66
C GLN A 255 13.58 -7.21 -22.17
N SER A 256 12.61 -7.95 -22.68
CA SER A 256 12.18 -7.86 -24.07
C SER A 256 11.47 -6.54 -24.43
N PHE A 257 11.02 -5.78 -23.42
CA PHE A 257 10.38 -4.48 -23.64
C PHE A 257 11.43 -3.37 -23.79
N THR A 258 11.32 -2.61 -24.88
CA THR A 258 12.20 -1.47 -25.20
C THR A 258 11.68 -0.14 -24.67
N SER A 259 10.41 -0.09 -24.25
CA SER A 259 9.73 1.11 -23.74
C SER A 259 9.17 0.87 -22.34
N ASP A 260 9.41 1.82 -21.43
CA ASP A 260 8.84 1.81 -20.08
C ASP A 260 7.31 1.80 -20.11
N GLU A 261 6.72 2.51 -21.08
CA GLU A 261 5.27 2.60 -21.24
C GLU A 261 4.68 1.24 -21.64
N ALA A 262 5.32 0.54 -22.59
CA ALA A 262 4.87 -0.78 -23.03
C ALA A 262 4.99 -1.82 -21.91
N LEU A 263 6.10 -1.83 -21.17
CA LEU A 263 6.27 -2.70 -19.99
C LEU A 263 5.24 -2.36 -18.91
N GLY A 264 5.04 -1.08 -18.63
CA GLY A 264 4.08 -0.62 -17.62
C GLY A 264 2.66 -1.04 -17.98
N GLN A 265 2.25 -0.86 -19.23
CA GLN A 265 0.93 -1.28 -19.70
C GLN A 265 0.77 -2.80 -19.65
N TYR A 266 1.77 -3.56 -20.09
CA TYR A 266 1.76 -5.01 -20.01
C TYR A 266 1.58 -5.53 -18.58
N LEU A 267 2.37 -5.03 -17.61
CA LEU A 267 2.26 -5.43 -16.21
C LEU A 267 0.93 -5.00 -15.59
N TYR A 268 0.42 -3.82 -15.97
CA TYR A 268 -0.89 -3.33 -15.55
C TYR A 268 -2.00 -4.28 -16.01
N ASP A 269 -2.06 -4.57 -17.32
CA ASP A 269 -3.11 -5.42 -17.89
C ASP A 269 -3.02 -6.85 -17.34
N LEU A 270 -1.81 -7.38 -17.19
CA LEU A 270 -1.58 -8.69 -16.58
C LEU A 270 -2.09 -8.74 -15.14
N THR A 271 -1.82 -7.70 -14.34
CA THR A 271 -2.32 -7.63 -12.96
C THR A 271 -3.85 -7.63 -12.91
N TYR A 272 -4.51 -6.85 -13.77
CA TYR A 272 -5.97 -6.81 -13.84
C TYR A 272 -6.60 -8.06 -14.46
N SER A 273 -5.85 -8.87 -15.19
CA SER A 273 -6.31 -10.15 -15.76
C SER A 273 -6.18 -11.33 -14.77
N CYS A 274 -5.45 -11.18 -13.67
CA CYS A 274 -5.25 -12.24 -12.68
C CYS A 274 -6.57 -12.84 -12.14
N LYS A 275 -7.65 -12.07 -12.14
CA LYS A 275 -8.97 -12.55 -11.74
C LYS A 275 -9.58 -13.57 -12.70
N ASN A 276 -9.13 -13.58 -13.95
CA ASN A 276 -9.69 -14.41 -15.03
C ASN A 276 -8.76 -15.59 -15.40
N SER A 277 -7.65 -15.76 -14.69
CA SER A 277 -6.62 -16.79 -14.95
C SER A 277 -6.67 -17.95 -13.96
#